data_6a081600167a232cd596432bfd495620
#
_entry.id   6a081600167a232cd596432bfd495620
#
_cell.length_a   1.000
_cell.length_b   1.000
_cell.length_c   1.000
_cell.angle_alpha   90.00
_cell.angle_beta   90.00
_cell.angle_gamma   90.00
#
_symmetry.space_group_name_H-M   'P 1'
#
loop_
_entity.id
_entity.type
_entity.pdbx_description
1 polymer ?
#
loop_
_entity_poly.entity_id
_entity_poly.type
_entity_poly.pdbx_seq_one_letter_code
_entity_poly.pdbx_strand_id
1 'polypeptide(L)'
;MQNASNYEYGKMCSDILDAIGGAGNVKNVFHCITRLRIVPVNRDLVDMDKLKNVSGIMKVLESSGQLQYVIGTTVPEVYADFLAMTGAAAGGEVSPEPADKGEFEEKKPNLLTRGLNTLASCVTPGLYAIVAGGMIKGVISLFTSLGLFPADSDIITVLEAVGDAPFYFTPFIIGYAAAKRFKVKEIFGIMVAGILMYSTFLSPPEGVTSYSFGLFDIPAYNYKGSIFPVILSVWIFSLFYHLIDKYMPKNLRIVFSGSLAFLISAPLFLGFAAPLGNWAANIMTGAFAWLFNNAGPLAGALFCGIVPLTIIFGIKGWSAIELNNLATLGYDFMLPNFFYSNLAVSGAVLAYALKLKRGEAKSAAISTGLVCILGITEPALYGIALPEKKPLAAAMAGGAIAGAVAMLLGVVTYAFSMPGITSIATYMDGTNNFLMLLVVMVIAWVSSFVISFLLNKKEQ
;
A
#
# COMPACT_ATOMS: atom_id res chain seq x y z
N MET A 1 14.85 -30.97 17.16
CA MET A 1 14.88 -29.51 17.34
C MET A 1 16.31 -29.05 17.20
N GLN A 2 16.60 -28.19 16.23
CA GLN A 2 17.92 -27.55 16.16
C GLN A 2 18.04 -26.55 17.33
N ASN A 3 19.24 -26.41 17.88
CA ASN A 3 19.46 -25.61 19.09
C ASN A 3 19.10 -24.15 18.85
N ALA A 4 18.15 -23.57 19.60
CA ALA A 4 17.68 -22.20 19.48
C ALA A 4 18.82 -21.15 19.57
N SER A 5 19.95 -21.51 20.20
CA SER A 5 21.15 -20.66 20.32
C SER A 5 21.86 -20.36 18.98
N ASN A 6 21.53 -21.06 17.90
CA ASN A 6 22.18 -20.89 16.60
C ASN A 6 21.44 -19.84 15.71
N TYR A 7 20.36 -19.26 16.20
CA TYR A 7 19.52 -18.33 15.46
C TYR A 7 19.42 -16.99 16.20
N GLU A 8 19.37 -15.90 15.46
CA GLU A 8 19.29 -14.55 16.01
C GLU A 8 18.02 -14.36 16.86
N TYR A 9 16.87 -14.88 16.38
CA TYR A 9 15.57 -14.85 17.06
C TYR A 9 15.17 -16.21 17.65
N GLY A 10 16.12 -17.11 17.83
CA GLY A 10 15.87 -18.50 18.23
C GLY A 10 15.13 -18.64 19.56
N LYS A 11 15.40 -17.75 20.53
CA LYS A 11 14.68 -17.75 21.82
C LYS A 11 13.21 -17.39 21.62
N MET A 12 12.90 -16.33 20.88
CA MET A 12 11.52 -15.92 20.57
C MET A 12 10.77 -17.05 19.84
N CYS A 13 11.40 -17.66 18.84
CA CYS A 13 10.81 -18.79 18.11
C CYS A 13 10.55 -19.99 19.01
N SER A 14 11.46 -20.31 19.93
CA SER A 14 11.29 -21.39 20.91
C SER A 14 10.12 -21.10 21.87
N ASP A 15 10.04 -19.89 22.41
CA ASP A 15 8.98 -19.48 23.32
C ASP A 15 7.60 -19.52 22.62
N ILE A 16 7.53 -19.12 21.33
CA ILE A 16 6.31 -19.26 20.51
C ILE A 16 5.95 -20.75 20.36
N LEU A 17 6.93 -21.60 20.00
CA LEU A 17 6.69 -23.04 19.80
C LEU A 17 6.19 -23.72 21.08
N ASP A 18 6.77 -23.40 22.23
CA ASP A 18 6.35 -23.95 23.51
C ASP A 18 4.92 -23.53 23.86
N ALA A 19 4.55 -22.29 23.53
CA ALA A 19 3.21 -21.77 23.80
C ALA A 19 2.13 -22.29 22.84
N ILE A 20 2.49 -22.69 21.62
CA ILE A 20 1.53 -23.25 20.66
C ILE A 20 1.41 -24.78 20.71
N GLY A 21 2.13 -25.46 21.62
CA GLY A 21 2.08 -26.91 21.74
C GLY A 21 3.12 -27.66 20.89
N GLY A 22 4.20 -26.99 20.50
CA GLY A 22 5.34 -27.54 19.78
C GLY A 22 5.24 -27.49 18.27
N ALA A 23 6.34 -27.85 17.58
CA ALA A 23 6.44 -27.82 16.13
C ALA A 23 5.40 -28.71 15.39
N GLY A 24 4.98 -29.80 16.03
CA GLY A 24 3.94 -30.70 15.47
C GLY A 24 2.55 -30.07 15.39
N ASN A 25 2.31 -28.96 16.10
CA ASN A 25 1.06 -28.21 16.04
C ASN A 25 1.08 -27.05 15.02
N VAL A 26 2.13 -26.92 14.24
CA VAL A 26 2.25 -25.91 13.19
C VAL A 26 1.86 -26.50 11.84
N LYS A 27 0.73 -26.07 11.29
CA LYS A 27 0.26 -26.49 9.97
C LYS A 27 0.91 -25.68 8.85
N ASN A 28 0.85 -24.37 8.94
CA ASN A 28 1.44 -23.43 7.98
C ASN A 28 1.93 -22.19 8.68
N VAL A 29 2.98 -21.57 8.11
CA VAL A 29 3.53 -20.31 8.59
C VAL A 29 3.58 -19.32 7.42
N PHE A 30 3.14 -18.09 7.68
CA PHE A 30 3.16 -16.99 6.74
C PHE A 30 3.73 -15.75 7.45
N HIS A 31 4.11 -14.74 6.69
CA HIS A 31 4.41 -13.44 7.24
C HIS A 31 3.88 -12.31 6.35
N CYS A 32 3.73 -11.14 6.93
CA CYS A 32 3.63 -9.88 6.21
C CYS A 32 4.72 -8.94 6.74
N ILE A 33 4.72 -7.70 6.33
CA ILE A 33 5.78 -6.73 6.69
C ILE A 33 6.02 -6.62 8.21
N THR A 34 4.98 -6.81 9.04
CA THR A 34 5.06 -6.59 10.49
C THR A 34 4.53 -7.73 11.35
N ARG A 35 4.04 -8.83 10.74
CA ARG A 35 3.41 -9.94 11.50
C ARG A 35 3.87 -11.29 11.01
N LEU A 36 4.22 -12.13 11.96
CA LEU A 36 4.30 -13.58 11.76
C LEU A 36 2.90 -14.17 11.95
N ARG A 37 2.50 -15.11 11.09
CA ARG A 37 1.18 -15.76 11.11
C ARG A 37 1.36 -17.26 11.13
N ILE A 38 0.77 -17.92 12.11
CA ILE A 38 0.85 -19.37 12.28
C ILE A 38 -0.57 -19.94 12.26
N VAL A 39 -0.77 -20.98 11.47
CA VAL A 39 -2.00 -21.78 11.48
C VAL A 39 -1.74 -23.00 12.35
N PRO A 40 -2.34 -23.16 13.54
CA PRO A 40 -2.18 -24.33 14.35
C PRO A 40 -2.99 -25.51 13.76
N VAL A 41 -2.51 -26.73 13.98
CA VAL A 41 -3.24 -27.96 13.66
C VAL A 41 -4.41 -28.17 14.65
N ASN A 42 -4.11 -27.98 15.94
CA ASN A 42 -5.08 -28.06 17.02
C ASN A 42 -5.02 -26.77 17.88
N ARG A 43 -6.12 -26.04 17.89
CA ARG A 43 -6.24 -24.76 18.62
C ARG A 43 -6.21 -24.94 20.14
N ASP A 44 -6.69 -26.06 20.65
CA ASP A 44 -6.82 -26.33 22.11
C ASP A 44 -5.45 -26.49 22.77
N LEU A 45 -4.40 -26.75 22.01
CA LEU A 45 -3.02 -26.85 22.50
C LEU A 45 -2.34 -25.47 22.66
N VAL A 46 -2.99 -24.39 22.25
CA VAL A 46 -2.40 -23.05 22.25
C VAL A 46 -2.68 -22.34 23.57
N ASP A 47 -1.61 -21.99 24.28
CA ASP A 47 -1.64 -21.20 25.51
C ASP A 47 -1.49 -19.71 25.19
N MET A 48 -2.62 -19.00 25.12
CA MET A 48 -2.65 -17.57 24.79
C MET A 48 -1.98 -16.70 25.86
N ASP A 49 -1.95 -17.12 27.11
CA ASP A 49 -1.37 -16.31 28.17
C ASP A 49 0.17 -16.41 28.15
N LYS A 50 0.71 -17.57 27.80
CA LYS A 50 2.15 -17.68 27.49
C LYS A 50 2.53 -16.85 26.28
N LEU A 51 1.73 -16.87 25.20
CA LEU A 51 2.01 -16.11 23.97
C LEU A 51 2.07 -14.61 24.20
N LYS A 52 1.21 -14.06 25.06
CA LYS A 52 1.21 -12.62 25.38
C LYS A 52 2.47 -12.18 26.12
N ASN A 53 3.18 -13.11 26.76
CA ASN A 53 4.35 -12.84 27.56
C ASN A 53 5.68 -13.13 26.81
N VAL A 54 5.64 -13.52 25.54
CA VAL A 54 6.83 -13.75 24.74
C VAL A 54 7.53 -12.42 24.44
N SER A 55 8.79 -12.31 24.83
CA SER A 55 9.60 -11.12 24.60
C SER A 55 9.77 -10.82 23.10
N GLY A 56 9.55 -9.57 22.71
CA GLY A 56 9.64 -9.14 21.31
C GLY A 56 8.33 -9.22 20.52
N ILE A 57 7.26 -9.79 21.09
CA ILE A 57 5.91 -9.76 20.52
C ILE A 57 5.13 -8.60 21.11
N MET A 58 4.75 -7.63 20.29
CA MET A 58 3.97 -6.46 20.72
C MET A 58 2.51 -6.82 20.99
N LYS A 59 1.93 -7.73 20.20
CA LYS A 59 0.54 -8.18 20.33
C LYS A 59 0.33 -9.51 19.64
N VAL A 60 -0.51 -10.35 20.26
CA VAL A 60 -1.02 -11.57 19.63
C VAL A 60 -2.48 -11.36 19.27
N LEU A 61 -2.84 -11.65 18.03
CA LEU A 61 -4.20 -11.57 17.50
C LEU A 61 -4.58 -12.95 16.97
N GLU A 62 -5.85 -13.30 17.09
CA GLU A 62 -6.40 -14.50 16.48
C GLU A 62 -7.47 -14.11 15.47
N SER A 63 -7.31 -14.55 14.21
CA SER A 63 -8.26 -14.26 13.14
C SER A 63 -8.30 -15.37 12.11
N SER A 64 -9.50 -15.73 11.67
CA SER A 64 -9.71 -16.72 10.60
C SER A 64 -8.94 -18.04 10.82
N GLY A 65 -8.83 -18.48 12.08
CA GLY A 65 -8.09 -19.69 12.45
C GLY A 65 -6.56 -19.54 12.42
N GLN A 66 -6.04 -18.32 12.37
CA GLN A 66 -4.61 -17.99 12.39
C GLN A 66 -4.25 -17.24 13.66
N LEU A 67 -3.09 -17.55 14.21
CA LEU A 67 -2.44 -16.75 15.25
C LEU A 67 -1.52 -15.74 14.57
N GLN A 68 -1.70 -14.47 14.84
CA GLN A 68 -0.93 -13.38 14.25
C GLN A 68 -0.11 -12.69 15.33
N TYR A 69 1.20 -12.71 15.19
CA TYR A 69 2.15 -12.12 16.13
C TYR A 69 2.67 -10.82 15.55
N VAL A 70 2.31 -9.70 16.15
CA VAL A 70 2.83 -8.37 15.75
C VAL A 70 4.23 -8.23 16.33
N ILE A 71 5.24 -8.28 15.46
CA ILE A 71 6.66 -8.24 15.83
C ILE A 71 7.32 -6.94 15.35
N GLY A 72 6.95 -6.45 14.16
CA GLY A 72 7.56 -5.29 13.54
C GLY A 72 8.35 -5.64 12.28
N THR A 73 9.31 -4.79 11.91
CA THR A 73 10.05 -4.91 10.64
C THR A 73 11.02 -6.10 10.58
N THR A 74 11.31 -6.73 11.71
CA THR A 74 12.20 -7.93 11.80
C THR A 74 11.46 -9.25 11.55
N VAL A 75 10.19 -9.19 11.11
CA VAL A 75 9.40 -10.40 10.82
C VAL A 75 10.02 -11.32 9.78
N PRO A 76 10.65 -10.84 8.68
CA PRO A 76 11.26 -11.73 7.70
C PRO A 76 12.35 -12.61 8.30
N GLU A 77 13.19 -12.05 9.18
CA GLU A 77 14.25 -12.76 9.88
C GLU A 77 13.68 -13.77 10.86
N VAL A 78 12.69 -13.36 11.68
CA VAL A 78 12.00 -14.26 12.61
C VAL A 78 11.28 -15.40 11.85
N TYR A 79 10.70 -15.12 10.71
CA TYR A 79 10.06 -16.12 9.87
C TYR A 79 11.06 -17.14 9.33
N ALA A 80 12.23 -16.68 8.86
CA ALA A 80 13.29 -17.55 8.37
C ALA A 80 13.80 -18.48 9.49
N ASP A 81 14.06 -17.93 10.68
CA ASP A 81 14.48 -18.69 11.84
C ASP A 81 13.41 -19.70 12.29
N PHE A 82 12.14 -19.27 12.30
CA PHE A 82 11.02 -20.13 12.69
C PHE A 82 10.85 -21.31 11.73
N LEU A 83 10.97 -21.11 10.42
CA LEU A 83 10.93 -22.18 9.42
C LEU A 83 12.11 -23.14 9.56
N ALA A 84 13.31 -22.60 9.76
CA ALA A 84 14.52 -23.41 9.96
C ALA A 84 14.44 -24.29 11.22
N MET A 85 13.80 -23.81 12.29
CA MET A 85 13.60 -24.56 13.54
C MET A 85 12.48 -25.61 13.45
N THR A 86 11.43 -25.35 12.68
CA THR A 86 10.22 -26.20 12.66
C THR A 86 10.16 -27.15 11.48
N GLY A 87 10.81 -26.84 10.36
CA GLY A 87 10.58 -27.54 9.09
C GLY A 87 9.15 -27.42 8.57
N ALA A 88 8.38 -26.43 9.08
CA ALA A 88 7.00 -26.23 8.70
C ALA A 88 6.86 -25.84 7.21
N ALA A 89 5.68 -26.10 6.61
CA ALA A 89 5.40 -25.69 5.24
C ALA A 89 5.45 -24.15 5.13
N ALA A 90 6.35 -23.66 4.28
CA ALA A 90 6.50 -22.25 4.01
C ALA A 90 5.27 -21.73 3.22
N GLY A 91 4.52 -20.81 3.81
CA GLY A 91 3.40 -20.14 3.14
C GLY A 91 3.82 -18.89 2.37
N GLY A 92 5.07 -18.45 2.52
CA GLY A 92 5.61 -17.26 1.88
C GLY A 92 5.10 -15.94 2.46
N GLU A 93 5.46 -14.84 1.80
CA GLU A 93 4.97 -13.51 2.15
C GLU A 93 3.51 -13.35 1.71
N VAL A 94 2.64 -13.04 2.66
CA VAL A 94 1.23 -12.74 2.39
C VAL A 94 1.05 -11.23 2.48
N SER A 95 0.46 -10.63 1.45
CA SER A 95 0.02 -9.24 1.53
C SER A 95 -0.74 -9.01 2.84
N PRO A 96 -0.52 -7.89 3.55
CA PRO A 96 -1.21 -7.64 4.81
C PRO A 96 -2.72 -7.69 4.58
N GLU A 97 -3.36 -8.73 5.09
CA GLU A 97 -4.83 -8.73 5.21
C GLU A 97 -5.24 -7.61 6.16
N PRO A 98 -6.45 -7.06 6.00
CA PRO A 98 -6.98 -6.04 6.90
C PRO A 98 -6.77 -6.48 8.35
N ALA A 99 -6.33 -5.54 9.18
CA ALA A 99 -6.21 -5.77 10.62
C ALA A 99 -7.51 -6.37 11.14
N ASP A 100 -7.34 -7.43 11.92
CA ASP A 100 -8.41 -8.18 12.50
C ASP A 100 -9.45 -7.27 13.15
N LYS A 101 -10.69 -7.47 12.77
CA LYS A 101 -11.83 -6.91 13.47
C LYS A 101 -11.92 -7.66 14.80
N GLY A 102 -11.44 -7.04 15.89
CA GLY A 102 -11.83 -7.51 17.21
C GLY A 102 -13.34 -7.62 17.25
N GLU A 103 -13.86 -8.75 17.70
CA GLU A 103 -15.25 -9.10 18.09
C GLU A 103 -16.40 -8.17 17.59
N PHE A 104 -16.43 -7.87 16.30
CA PHE A 104 -17.61 -7.37 15.63
C PHE A 104 -18.05 -8.46 14.65
N GLU A 105 -19.30 -8.91 14.78
CA GLU A 105 -19.97 -9.82 13.85
C GLU A 105 -19.56 -9.55 12.41
N GLU A 106 -19.14 -10.58 11.69
CA GLU A 106 -18.83 -10.52 10.24
C GLU A 106 -20.09 -10.12 9.48
N LYS A 107 -20.40 -8.83 9.44
CA LYS A 107 -21.25 -8.30 8.35
C LYS A 107 -20.48 -8.51 7.05
N LYS A 108 -21.07 -9.27 6.13
CA LYS A 108 -20.53 -9.45 4.77
C LYS A 108 -20.08 -8.08 4.26
N PRO A 109 -18.82 -7.93 3.79
CA PRO A 109 -18.31 -6.63 3.39
C PRO A 109 -19.19 -6.01 2.31
N ASN A 110 -19.54 -4.73 2.46
CA ASN A 110 -20.31 -3.97 1.51
C ASN A 110 -19.68 -4.04 0.13
N LEU A 111 -20.46 -3.82 -0.92
CA LEU A 111 -19.96 -3.80 -2.31
C LEU A 111 -18.77 -2.84 -2.48
N LEU A 112 -18.83 -1.66 -1.85
CA LEU A 112 -17.75 -0.68 -1.83
C LEU A 112 -16.47 -1.24 -1.19
N THR A 113 -16.58 -1.85 -0.02
CA THR A 113 -15.43 -2.47 0.69
C THR A 113 -14.81 -3.62 -0.15
N ARG A 114 -15.64 -4.41 -0.83
CA ARG A 114 -15.16 -5.47 -1.74
C ARG A 114 -14.41 -4.87 -2.94
N GLY A 115 -14.91 -3.76 -3.50
CA GLY A 115 -14.26 -3.02 -4.59
C GLY A 115 -12.89 -2.48 -4.15
N LEU A 116 -12.83 -1.77 -3.02
CA LEU A 116 -11.59 -1.22 -2.47
C LEU A 116 -10.56 -2.32 -2.16
N ASN A 117 -10.98 -3.45 -1.58
CA ASN A 117 -10.11 -4.59 -1.32
C ASN A 117 -9.58 -5.22 -2.61
N THR A 118 -10.38 -5.25 -3.66
CA THR A 118 -9.94 -5.75 -4.98
C THR A 118 -8.91 -4.80 -5.59
N LEU A 119 -9.15 -3.49 -5.58
CA LEU A 119 -8.19 -2.48 -6.02
C LEU A 119 -6.87 -2.60 -5.26
N ALA A 120 -6.93 -2.63 -3.93
CA ALA A 120 -5.74 -2.79 -3.09
C ALA A 120 -4.95 -4.05 -3.43
N SER A 121 -5.62 -5.20 -3.60
CA SER A 121 -4.95 -6.48 -3.93
C SER A 121 -4.30 -6.47 -5.31
N CYS A 122 -4.78 -5.65 -6.24
CA CYS A 122 -4.20 -5.49 -7.56
C CYS A 122 -3.03 -4.48 -7.59
N VAL A 123 -3.03 -3.48 -6.71
CA VAL A 123 -2.03 -2.40 -6.70
C VAL A 123 -0.87 -2.71 -5.75
N THR A 124 -1.16 -3.21 -4.54
CA THR A 124 -0.14 -3.41 -3.48
C THR A 124 1.09 -4.21 -3.93
N PRO A 125 0.98 -5.32 -4.70
CA PRO A 125 2.17 -6.06 -5.11
C PRO A 125 3.14 -5.26 -5.99
N GLY A 126 2.61 -4.27 -6.74
CA GLY A 126 3.39 -3.42 -7.63
C GLY A 126 4.06 -2.23 -6.96
N LEU A 127 3.67 -1.89 -5.73
CA LEU A 127 4.15 -0.68 -5.05
C LEU A 127 5.67 -0.66 -4.86
N TYR A 128 6.31 -1.81 -4.66
CA TYR A 128 7.76 -1.88 -4.51
C TYR A 128 8.51 -1.29 -5.72
N ALA A 129 8.11 -1.67 -6.92
CA ALA A 129 8.72 -1.15 -8.15
C ALA A 129 8.41 0.34 -8.35
N ILE A 130 7.17 0.74 -8.09
CA ILE A 130 6.69 2.11 -8.25
C ILE A 130 7.41 3.04 -7.26
N VAL A 131 7.54 2.62 -5.99
CA VAL A 131 8.29 3.37 -4.96
C VAL A 131 9.76 3.51 -5.35
N ALA A 132 10.40 2.44 -5.85
CA ALA A 132 11.78 2.51 -6.30
C ALA A 132 11.95 3.54 -7.45
N GLY A 133 11.05 3.55 -8.44
CA GLY A 133 11.02 4.55 -9.50
C GLY A 133 10.84 5.97 -8.96
N GLY A 134 9.90 6.16 -8.03
CA GLY A 134 9.67 7.45 -7.38
C GLY A 134 10.88 7.98 -6.61
N MET A 135 11.59 7.10 -5.89
CA MET A 135 12.84 7.45 -5.20
C MET A 135 13.94 7.89 -6.18
N ILE A 136 14.08 7.20 -7.32
CA ILE A 136 15.04 7.59 -8.37
C ILE A 136 14.68 8.97 -8.93
N LYS A 137 13.39 9.22 -9.25
CA LYS A 137 12.91 10.55 -9.70
C LYS A 137 13.21 11.64 -8.67
N GLY A 138 13.03 11.34 -7.36
CA GLY A 138 13.40 12.26 -6.29
C GLY A 138 14.90 12.59 -6.28
N VAL A 139 15.78 11.60 -6.45
CA VAL A 139 17.24 11.82 -6.52
C VAL A 139 17.60 12.65 -7.75
N ILE A 140 16.97 12.40 -8.90
CA ILE A 140 17.17 13.19 -10.12
C ILE A 140 16.78 14.64 -9.86
N SER A 141 15.59 14.88 -9.30
CA SER A 141 15.12 16.22 -8.96
C SER A 141 16.05 16.94 -8.00
N LEU A 142 16.60 16.24 -7.01
CA LEU A 142 17.62 16.81 -6.10
C LEU A 142 18.89 17.20 -6.85
N PHE A 143 19.44 16.35 -7.70
CA PHE A 143 20.66 16.61 -8.43
C PHE A 143 20.54 17.78 -9.43
N THR A 144 19.41 17.86 -10.12
CA THR A 144 19.12 18.98 -11.03
C THR A 144 18.89 20.30 -10.25
N SER A 145 18.16 20.26 -9.15
CA SER A 145 17.91 21.44 -8.30
C SER A 145 19.18 22.00 -7.63
N LEU A 146 20.14 21.13 -7.31
CA LEU A 146 21.45 21.52 -6.79
C LEU A 146 22.44 21.94 -7.89
N GLY A 147 22.06 21.87 -9.15
CA GLY A 147 22.92 22.19 -10.28
C GLY A 147 24.09 21.24 -10.48
N LEU A 148 24.04 20.01 -9.92
CA LEU A 148 25.08 19.00 -10.05
C LEU A 148 25.16 18.44 -11.47
N PHE A 149 24.02 18.33 -12.12
CA PHE A 149 23.90 17.92 -13.53
C PHE A 149 22.91 18.85 -14.25
N PRO A 150 23.22 19.28 -15.49
CA PRO A 150 22.23 19.97 -16.31
C PRO A 150 21.02 19.06 -16.59
N ALA A 151 19.82 19.63 -16.58
CA ALA A 151 18.58 18.87 -16.77
C ALA A 151 18.51 18.21 -18.17
N ASP A 152 19.19 18.75 -19.15
CA ASP A 152 19.28 18.28 -20.55
C ASP A 152 20.48 17.33 -20.80
N SER A 153 21.18 16.92 -19.73
CA SER A 153 22.33 16.00 -19.90
C SER A 153 21.87 14.56 -20.19
N ASP A 154 22.67 13.83 -20.97
CA ASP A 154 22.41 12.41 -21.28
C ASP A 154 22.28 11.54 -20.03
N ILE A 155 23.04 11.87 -18.96
CA ILE A 155 22.96 11.16 -17.68
C ILE A 155 21.56 11.31 -17.08
N ILE A 156 21.04 12.53 -17.03
CA ILE A 156 19.68 12.78 -16.53
C ILE A 156 18.64 12.10 -17.40
N THR A 157 18.76 12.19 -18.72
CA THR A 157 17.86 11.52 -19.68
C THR A 157 17.79 10.00 -19.43
N VAL A 158 18.93 9.35 -19.21
CA VAL A 158 18.97 7.90 -18.92
C VAL A 158 18.37 7.60 -17.53
N LEU A 159 18.73 8.38 -16.52
CA LEU A 159 18.19 8.19 -15.19
C LEU A 159 16.67 8.44 -15.12
N GLU A 160 16.16 9.44 -15.85
CA GLU A 160 14.72 9.67 -15.99
C GLU A 160 14.01 8.45 -16.60
N ALA A 161 14.56 7.85 -17.65
CA ALA A 161 14.00 6.64 -18.24
C ALA A 161 13.95 5.48 -17.21
N VAL A 162 14.99 5.32 -16.37
CA VAL A 162 15.03 4.31 -15.32
C VAL A 162 13.99 4.61 -14.23
N GLY A 163 13.89 5.87 -13.78
CA GLY A 163 12.93 6.28 -12.77
C GLY A 163 11.48 6.25 -13.26
N ASP A 164 11.26 6.51 -14.55
CA ASP A 164 9.92 6.55 -15.15
C ASP A 164 9.40 5.17 -15.58
N ALA A 165 10.28 4.21 -15.82
CA ALA A 165 9.89 2.88 -16.32
C ALA A 165 8.81 2.19 -15.47
N PRO A 166 8.85 2.16 -14.11
CA PRO A 166 7.80 1.56 -13.31
C PRO A 166 6.43 2.24 -13.48
N PHE A 167 6.41 3.55 -13.69
CA PHE A 167 5.17 4.31 -13.92
C PHE A 167 4.65 4.05 -15.33
N TYR A 168 5.50 4.08 -16.33
CA TYR A 168 5.14 3.79 -17.72
C TYR A 168 4.56 2.37 -17.87
N PHE A 169 5.21 1.38 -17.24
CA PHE A 169 4.83 -0.03 -17.32
C PHE A 169 3.90 -0.47 -16.19
N THR A 170 3.32 0.46 -15.42
CA THR A 170 2.29 0.16 -14.40
C THR A 170 1.20 -0.79 -14.92
N PRO A 171 0.67 -0.68 -16.15
CA PRO A 171 -0.32 -1.61 -16.68
C PRO A 171 0.10 -3.08 -16.59
N PHE A 172 1.37 -3.40 -16.86
CA PHE A 172 1.86 -4.78 -16.78
C PHE A 172 1.93 -5.31 -15.36
N ILE A 173 2.37 -4.46 -14.42
CA ILE A 173 2.45 -4.76 -13.00
C ILE A 173 1.04 -5.04 -12.44
N ILE A 174 0.09 -4.16 -12.77
CA ILE A 174 -1.31 -4.28 -12.36
C ILE A 174 -1.96 -5.49 -13.03
N GLY A 175 -1.68 -5.72 -14.30
CA GLY A 175 -2.18 -6.89 -15.05
C GLY A 175 -1.76 -8.21 -14.41
N TYR A 176 -0.49 -8.33 -14.02
CA TYR A 176 0.03 -9.48 -13.26
C TYR A 176 -0.75 -9.69 -11.94
N ALA A 177 -0.90 -8.66 -11.14
CA ALA A 177 -1.56 -8.73 -9.84
C ALA A 177 -3.08 -8.99 -9.97
N ALA A 178 -3.74 -8.38 -10.96
CA ALA A 178 -5.15 -8.59 -11.26
C ALA A 178 -5.42 -10.02 -11.72
N ALA A 179 -4.56 -10.61 -12.57
CA ALA A 179 -4.68 -12.00 -12.99
C ALA A 179 -4.62 -12.96 -11.80
N LYS A 180 -3.69 -12.75 -10.87
CA LYS A 180 -3.59 -13.50 -9.62
C LYS A 180 -4.85 -13.34 -8.78
N ARG A 181 -5.38 -12.12 -8.65
CA ARG A 181 -6.61 -11.81 -7.92
C ARG A 181 -7.83 -12.50 -8.52
N PHE A 182 -7.94 -12.53 -9.86
CA PHE A 182 -9.05 -13.16 -10.60
C PHE A 182 -8.80 -14.63 -10.95
N LYS A 183 -7.73 -15.23 -10.39
CA LYS A 183 -7.42 -16.67 -10.50
C LYS A 183 -7.22 -17.15 -11.95
N VAL A 184 -6.59 -16.35 -12.78
CA VAL A 184 -6.07 -16.75 -14.08
C VAL A 184 -4.54 -16.73 -14.05
N LYS A 185 -3.90 -17.37 -15.03
CA LYS A 185 -2.42 -17.36 -15.11
C LYS A 185 -1.94 -15.92 -15.26
N GLU A 186 -0.95 -15.54 -14.48
CA GLU A 186 -0.43 -14.18 -14.39
C GLU A 186 0.04 -13.63 -15.73
N ILE A 187 0.59 -14.51 -16.56
CA ILE A 187 1.05 -14.14 -17.92
C ILE A 187 -0.10 -13.61 -18.80
N PHE A 188 -1.33 -14.07 -18.60
CA PHE A 188 -2.48 -13.57 -19.35
C PHE A 188 -2.82 -12.13 -18.94
N GLY A 189 -2.67 -11.78 -17.66
CA GLY A 189 -2.85 -10.40 -17.22
C GLY A 189 -1.79 -9.46 -17.82
N ILE A 190 -0.54 -9.93 -17.91
CA ILE A 190 0.53 -9.21 -18.62
C ILE A 190 0.16 -9.03 -20.09
N MET A 191 -0.37 -10.06 -20.76
CA MET A 191 -0.81 -9.98 -22.15
C MET A 191 -2.00 -9.03 -22.34
N VAL A 192 -2.98 -9.00 -21.46
CA VAL A 192 -4.07 -8.00 -21.49
C VAL A 192 -3.49 -6.58 -21.44
N ALA A 193 -2.56 -6.33 -20.51
CA ALA A 193 -1.85 -5.04 -20.43
C ALA A 193 -1.07 -4.75 -21.73
N GLY A 194 -0.40 -5.75 -22.29
CA GLY A 194 0.31 -5.63 -23.56
C GLY A 194 -0.59 -5.24 -24.73
N ILE A 195 -1.83 -5.79 -24.77
CA ILE A 195 -2.82 -5.42 -25.78
C ILE A 195 -3.26 -3.96 -25.59
N LEU A 196 -3.52 -3.52 -24.37
CA LEU A 196 -3.87 -2.12 -24.07
C LEU A 196 -2.72 -1.15 -24.40
N MET A 197 -1.47 -1.59 -24.20
CA MET A 197 -0.25 -0.81 -24.46
C MET A 197 0.30 -1.01 -25.87
N TYR A 198 -0.44 -1.71 -26.75
CA TYR A 198 0.03 -1.92 -28.11
C TYR A 198 0.05 -0.62 -28.91
N SER A 199 1.05 -0.43 -29.76
CA SER A 199 1.30 0.83 -30.48
C SER A 199 0.08 1.36 -31.25
N THR A 200 -0.75 0.46 -31.80
CA THR A 200 -2.01 0.80 -32.47
C THR A 200 -2.92 1.67 -31.61
N PHE A 201 -3.01 1.39 -30.31
CA PHE A 201 -3.88 2.14 -29.38
C PHE A 201 -3.13 3.26 -28.68
N LEU A 202 -1.85 3.03 -28.37
CA LEU A 202 -1.01 3.96 -27.62
C LEU A 202 -0.59 5.19 -28.41
N SER A 203 -0.32 5.01 -29.70
CA SER A 203 0.14 6.05 -30.62
C SER A 203 -0.54 5.86 -31.98
N PRO A 204 -1.87 6.11 -32.06
CA PRO A 204 -2.60 5.98 -33.29
C PRO A 204 -2.10 7.00 -34.34
N PRO A 205 -2.27 6.73 -35.64
CA PRO A 205 -1.99 7.70 -36.68
C PRO A 205 -2.76 9.01 -36.46
N GLU A 206 -2.23 10.12 -36.98
CA GLU A 206 -2.85 11.43 -36.85
C GLU A 206 -4.29 11.41 -37.37
N GLY A 207 -5.23 11.95 -36.57
CA GLY A 207 -6.66 11.98 -36.87
C GLY A 207 -7.45 10.70 -36.56
N VAL A 208 -6.80 9.60 -36.14
CA VAL A 208 -7.46 8.35 -35.75
C VAL A 208 -7.80 8.40 -34.25
N THR A 209 -9.09 8.48 -33.92
CA THR A 209 -9.60 8.47 -32.54
C THR A 209 -10.22 7.13 -32.15
N SER A 210 -10.58 6.28 -33.12
CA SER A 210 -11.16 4.96 -32.88
C SER A 210 -10.93 4.04 -34.09
N TYR A 211 -11.08 2.74 -33.86
CA TYR A 211 -11.05 1.69 -34.88
C TYR A 211 -12.40 0.99 -34.90
N SER A 212 -13.03 0.90 -36.09
CA SER A 212 -14.30 0.19 -36.23
C SER A 212 -14.12 -1.33 -36.13
N PHE A 213 -14.87 -1.95 -35.26
CA PHE A 213 -14.92 -3.40 -35.07
C PHE A 213 -16.30 -3.97 -35.48
N GLY A 214 -16.85 -3.46 -36.54
CA GLY A 214 -18.12 -3.91 -37.11
C GLY A 214 -19.33 -3.38 -36.33
N LEU A 215 -19.68 -3.95 -35.16
CA LEU A 215 -20.83 -3.56 -34.37
C LEU A 215 -20.61 -2.36 -33.44
N PHE A 216 -19.36 -2.05 -33.13
CA PHE A 216 -18.98 -0.96 -32.24
C PHE A 216 -17.56 -0.47 -32.56
N ASP A 217 -17.22 0.71 -32.09
CA ASP A 217 -15.92 1.29 -32.27
C ASP A 217 -15.05 1.07 -31.02
N ILE A 218 -13.78 0.73 -31.24
CA ILE A 218 -12.77 0.61 -30.21
C ILE A 218 -12.00 1.94 -30.17
N PRO A 219 -12.10 2.71 -29.06
CA PRO A 219 -11.42 3.99 -28.97
C PRO A 219 -9.89 3.77 -28.85
N ALA A 220 -9.14 4.63 -29.54
CA ALA A 220 -7.70 4.69 -29.41
C ALA A 220 -7.35 5.56 -28.20
N TYR A 221 -7.00 4.92 -27.11
CA TYR A 221 -6.67 5.56 -25.84
C TYR A 221 -5.23 5.28 -25.42
N ASN A 222 -4.58 6.30 -24.87
CA ASN A 222 -3.28 6.12 -24.22
C ASN A 222 -3.48 5.56 -22.79
N TYR A 223 -3.20 4.27 -22.64
CA TYR A 223 -3.34 3.57 -21.35
C TYR A 223 -2.03 3.51 -20.53
N LYS A 224 -1.01 4.34 -20.85
CA LYS A 224 0.20 4.46 -20.04
C LYS A 224 -0.15 4.78 -18.59
N GLY A 225 0.49 4.10 -17.64
CA GLY A 225 0.26 4.34 -16.23
C GLY A 225 -1.13 3.97 -15.70
N SER A 226 -2.04 3.46 -16.55
CA SER A 226 -3.42 3.20 -16.17
C SER A 226 -3.56 2.00 -15.23
N ILE A 227 -4.50 2.10 -14.29
CA ILE A 227 -4.79 1.07 -13.27
C ILE A 227 -6.16 0.47 -13.50
N PHE A 228 -7.22 1.29 -13.44
CA PHE A 228 -8.60 0.85 -13.54
C PHE A 228 -8.93 0.17 -14.88
N PRO A 229 -8.52 0.72 -16.04
CA PRO A 229 -8.69 0.06 -17.32
C PRO A 229 -8.14 -1.36 -17.34
N VAL A 230 -6.93 -1.55 -16.79
CA VAL A 230 -6.27 -2.87 -16.76
C VAL A 230 -7.02 -3.84 -15.87
N ILE A 231 -7.41 -3.42 -14.65
CA ILE A 231 -8.13 -4.29 -13.70
C ILE A 231 -9.45 -4.77 -14.31
N LEU A 232 -10.23 -3.87 -14.90
CA LEU A 232 -11.50 -4.22 -15.55
C LEU A 232 -11.30 -5.11 -16.77
N SER A 233 -10.27 -4.85 -17.58
CA SER A 233 -9.93 -5.67 -18.75
C SER A 233 -9.53 -7.09 -18.35
N VAL A 234 -8.68 -7.25 -17.33
CA VAL A 234 -8.31 -8.56 -16.81
C VAL A 234 -9.50 -9.28 -16.18
N TRP A 235 -10.39 -8.54 -15.52
CA TRP A 235 -11.63 -9.13 -14.98
C TRP A 235 -12.52 -9.68 -16.09
N ILE A 236 -12.78 -8.92 -17.15
CA ILE A 236 -13.54 -9.39 -18.33
C ILE A 236 -12.86 -10.60 -18.96
N PHE A 237 -11.53 -10.52 -19.21
CA PHE A 237 -10.78 -11.66 -19.72
C PHE A 237 -10.97 -12.92 -18.85
N SER A 238 -10.91 -12.76 -17.53
CA SER A 238 -11.02 -13.88 -16.58
C SER A 238 -12.38 -14.57 -16.66
N LEU A 239 -13.46 -13.84 -16.89
CA LEU A 239 -14.81 -14.41 -17.06
C LEU A 239 -14.86 -15.35 -18.26
N PHE A 240 -14.37 -14.87 -19.42
CA PHE A 240 -14.34 -15.66 -20.64
C PHE A 240 -13.38 -16.84 -20.53
N TYR A 241 -12.20 -16.60 -19.95
CA TYR A 241 -11.22 -17.67 -19.76
C TYR A 241 -11.78 -18.81 -18.91
N HIS A 242 -12.38 -18.52 -17.76
CA HIS A 242 -12.97 -19.55 -16.90
C HIS A 242 -14.14 -20.28 -17.59
N LEU A 243 -14.97 -19.56 -18.34
CA LEU A 243 -16.08 -20.16 -19.09
C LEU A 243 -15.54 -21.12 -20.15
N ILE A 244 -14.60 -20.69 -20.97
CA ILE A 244 -14.02 -21.51 -22.05
C ILE A 244 -13.25 -22.68 -21.45
N ASP A 245 -12.41 -22.44 -20.45
CA ASP A 245 -11.57 -23.46 -19.82
C ASP A 245 -12.40 -24.57 -19.17
N LYS A 246 -13.57 -24.24 -18.62
CA LYS A 246 -14.49 -25.22 -18.02
C LYS A 246 -15.02 -26.26 -19.04
N TYR A 247 -15.30 -25.82 -20.26
CA TYR A 247 -15.88 -26.69 -21.32
C TYR A 247 -14.81 -27.26 -22.26
N MET A 248 -13.57 -26.78 -22.18
CA MET A 248 -12.49 -27.22 -23.07
C MET A 248 -11.97 -28.62 -22.69
N PRO A 249 -11.85 -29.56 -23.65
CA PRO A 249 -11.21 -30.85 -23.42
C PRO A 249 -9.79 -30.72 -22.91
N LYS A 250 -9.37 -31.55 -21.95
CA LYS A 250 -8.07 -31.46 -21.26
C LYS A 250 -6.88 -31.34 -22.21
N ASN A 251 -6.88 -32.08 -23.31
CA ASN A 251 -5.79 -32.11 -24.28
C ASN A 251 -5.67 -30.80 -25.12
N LEU A 252 -6.76 -30.06 -25.28
CA LEU A 252 -6.82 -28.83 -26.07
C LEU A 252 -6.70 -27.56 -25.21
N ARG A 253 -6.87 -27.70 -23.90
CA ARG A 253 -6.98 -26.62 -22.94
C ARG A 253 -5.75 -25.67 -22.98
N ILE A 254 -4.54 -26.24 -23.06
CA ILE A 254 -3.30 -25.45 -23.04
C ILE A 254 -3.20 -24.54 -24.26
N VAL A 255 -3.65 -24.98 -25.43
CA VAL A 255 -3.52 -24.25 -26.68
C VAL A 255 -4.71 -23.32 -26.91
N PHE A 256 -5.93 -23.80 -26.70
CA PHE A 256 -7.14 -23.10 -27.16
C PHE A 256 -7.82 -22.26 -26.10
N SER A 257 -7.75 -22.60 -24.77
CA SER A 257 -8.46 -21.83 -23.75
C SER A 257 -8.01 -20.36 -23.73
N GLY A 258 -6.71 -20.09 -23.72
CA GLY A 258 -6.18 -18.73 -23.74
C GLY A 258 -6.45 -17.99 -25.04
N SER A 259 -6.19 -18.65 -26.18
CA SER A 259 -6.37 -18.05 -27.51
C SER A 259 -7.81 -17.63 -27.77
N LEU A 260 -8.77 -18.53 -27.50
CA LEU A 260 -10.19 -18.22 -27.65
C LEU A 260 -10.67 -17.17 -26.66
N ALA A 261 -10.17 -17.21 -25.40
CA ALA A 261 -10.49 -16.20 -24.42
C ALA A 261 -10.03 -14.81 -24.87
N PHE A 262 -8.83 -14.67 -25.42
CA PHE A 262 -8.36 -13.39 -26.01
C PHE A 262 -9.18 -12.98 -27.21
N LEU A 263 -9.41 -13.87 -28.15
CA LEU A 263 -10.16 -13.56 -29.39
C LEU A 263 -11.57 -13.00 -29.09
N ILE A 264 -12.25 -13.59 -28.11
CA ILE A 264 -13.62 -13.20 -27.75
C ILE A 264 -13.63 -11.98 -26.82
N SER A 265 -12.74 -11.94 -25.82
CA SER A 265 -12.78 -10.88 -24.80
C SER A 265 -12.03 -9.61 -25.20
N ALA A 266 -11.04 -9.65 -26.11
CA ALA A 266 -10.26 -8.48 -26.46
C ALA A 266 -11.12 -7.35 -27.05
N PRO A 267 -12.01 -7.59 -28.03
CA PRO A 267 -12.89 -6.52 -28.51
C PRO A 267 -13.77 -5.94 -27.40
N LEU A 268 -14.23 -6.78 -26.47
CA LEU A 268 -15.10 -6.35 -25.37
C LEU A 268 -14.35 -5.52 -24.33
N PHE A 269 -13.15 -5.96 -23.93
CA PHE A 269 -12.42 -5.15 -22.96
C PHE A 269 -11.81 -3.89 -23.58
N LEU A 270 -11.43 -3.88 -24.85
CA LEU A 270 -10.96 -2.68 -25.55
C LEU A 270 -12.09 -1.69 -25.81
N GLY A 271 -13.25 -2.17 -26.25
CA GLY A 271 -14.39 -1.31 -26.60
C GLY A 271 -15.19 -0.81 -25.40
N PHE A 272 -15.22 -1.56 -24.29
CA PHE A 272 -16.09 -1.24 -23.16
C PHE A 272 -15.36 -1.18 -21.81
N ALA A 273 -14.65 -2.25 -21.40
CA ALA A 273 -14.13 -2.33 -20.04
C ALA A 273 -13.01 -1.32 -19.77
N ALA A 274 -12.07 -1.17 -20.70
CA ALA A 274 -10.97 -0.21 -20.55
C ALA A 274 -11.45 1.25 -20.63
N PRO A 275 -12.31 1.65 -21.59
CA PRO A 275 -12.90 2.98 -21.59
C PRO A 275 -13.73 3.28 -20.34
N LEU A 276 -14.52 2.31 -19.85
CA LEU A 276 -15.28 2.45 -18.60
C LEU A 276 -14.34 2.62 -17.39
N GLY A 277 -13.24 1.86 -17.36
CA GLY A 277 -12.21 2.01 -16.34
C GLY A 277 -11.58 3.40 -16.35
N ASN A 278 -11.29 3.93 -17.53
CA ASN A 278 -10.74 5.28 -17.68
C ASN A 278 -11.76 6.35 -17.27
N TRP A 279 -13.00 6.20 -17.67
CA TRP A 279 -14.08 7.09 -17.25
C TRP A 279 -14.27 7.09 -15.72
N ALA A 280 -14.29 5.91 -15.08
CA ALA A 280 -14.39 5.80 -13.63
C ALA A 280 -13.19 6.43 -12.91
N ALA A 281 -11.96 6.22 -13.42
CA ALA A 281 -10.76 6.84 -12.91
C ALA A 281 -10.82 8.37 -12.99
N ASN A 282 -11.24 8.91 -14.14
CA ASN A 282 -11.37 10.36 -14.36
C ASN A 282 -12.44 10.98 -13.45
N ILE A 283 -13.58 10.30 -13.23
CA ILE A 283 -14.58 10.77 -12.27
C ILE A 283 -13.99 10.81 -10.84
N MET A 284 -13.29 9.76 -10.43
CA MET A 284 -12.68 9.73 -9.10
C MET A 284 -11.65 10.85 -8.93
N THR A 285 -10.72 10.98 -9.86
CA THR A 285 -9.72 12.06 -9.86
C THR A 285 -10.41 13.43 -9.88
N GLY A 286 -11.39 13.62 -10.77
CA GLY A 286 -12.15 14.87 -10.89
C GLY A 286 -12.93 15.21 -9.61
N ALA A 287 -13.57 14.23 -8.98
CA ALA A 287 -14.28 14.43 -7.71
C ALA A 287 -13.35 14.84 -6.57
N PHE A 288 -12.21 14.17 -6.43
CA PHE A 288 -11.20 14.56 -5.43
C PHE A 288 -10.60 15.92 -5.76
N ALA A 289 -10.18 16.16 -7.00
CA ALA A 289 -9.66 17.47 -7.42
C ALA A 289 -10.68 18.58 -7.18
N TRP A 290 -11.95 18.36 -7.50
CA TRP A 290 -13.01 19.32 -7.21
C TRP A 290 -13.16 19.58 -5.72
N LEU A 291 -13.17 18.52 -4.88
CA LEU A 291 -13.26 18.63 -3.43
C LEU A 291 -12.09 19.45 -2.86
N PHE A 292 -10.86 19.10 -3.25
CA PHE A 292 -9.67 19.78 -2.77
C PHE A 292 -9.56 21.23 -3.30
N ASN A 293 -9.99 21.51 -4.54
CA ASN A 293 -9.96 22.86 -5.10
C ASN A 293 -11.06 23.77 -4.52
N ASN A 294 -12.25 23.24 -4.21
CA ASN A 294 -13.38 24.04 -3.73
C ASN A 294 -13.50 24.10 -2.21
N ALA A 295 -13.18 23.01 -1.52
CA ALA A 295 -13.20 22.92 -0.07
C ALA A 295 -11.79 22.91 0.54
N GLY A 296 -10.76 23.10 -0.26
CA GLY A 296 -9.32 23.14 0.01
C GLY A 296 -8.89 22.85 1.44
N PRO A 297 -8.80 23.85 2.32
CA PRO A 297 -8.34 23.63 3.69
C PRO A 297 -9.21 22.68 4.50
N LEU A 298 -10.53 22.68 4.29
CA LEU A 298 -11.45 21.75 4.96
C LEU A 298 -11.27 20.32 4.46
N ALA A 299 -11.11 20.14 3.15
CA ALA A 299 -10.86 18.83 2.55
C ALA A 299 -9.53 18.26 3.05
N GLY A 300 -8.46 19.05 3.05
CA GLY A 300 -7.15 18.67 3.57
C GLY A 300 -7.21 18.34 5.06
N ALA A 301 -7.89 19.16 5.87
CA ALA A 301 -8.08 18.90 7.29
C ALA A 301 -8.80 17.57 7.55
N LEU A 302 -9.92 17.34 6.91
CA LEU A 302 -10.71 16.13 7.07
C LEU A 302 -9.92 14.91 6.61
N PHE A 303 -9.32 14.97 5.42
CA PHE A 303 -8.60 13.84 4.85
C PHE A 303 -7.37 13.48 5.69
N CYS A 304 -6.48 14.44 5.95
CA CYS A 304 -5.27 14.20 6.75
C CYS A 304 -5.61 13.77 8.20
N GLY A 305 -6.65 14.36 8.80
CA GLY A 305 -7.11 14.02 10.14
C GLY A 305 -7.67 12.60 10.27
N ILE A 306 -8.28 12.04 9.23
CA ILE A 306 -8.83 10.68 9.26
C ILE A 306 -7.83 9.60 8.83
N VAL A 307 -6.70 9.95 8.21
CA VAL A 307 -5.69 8.98 7.74
C VAL A 307 -5.31 7.96 8.82
N PRO A 308 -5.04 8.31 10.10
CA PRO A 308 -4.73 7.32 11.13
C PRO A 308 -5.83 6.28 11.29
N LEU A 309 -7.11 6.67 11.18
CA LEU A 309 -8.24 5.75 11.25
C LEU A 309 -8.30 4.86 10.00
N THR A 310 -8.02 5.39 8.81
CA THR A 310 -8.00 4.58 7.58
C THR A 310 -6.96 3.46 7.66
N ILE A 311 -5.80 3.74 8.25
CA ILE A 311 -4.76 2.74 8.50
C ILE A 311 -5.22 1.71 9.53
N ILE A 312 -5.80 2.17 10.65
CA ILE A 312 -6.31 1.30 11.72
C ILE A 312 -7.41 0.36 11.20
N PHE A 313 -8.34 0.87 10.42
CA PHE A 313 -9.41 0.07 9.83
C PHE A 313 -8.98 -0.71 8.58
N GLY A 314 -7.72 -0.58 8.16
CA GLY A 314 -7.19 -1.29 7.00
C GLY A 314 -7.86 -0.87 5.69
N ILE A 315 -8.35 0.38 5.60
CA ILE A 315 -8.90 0.93 4.36
C ILE A 315 -7.74 1.13 3.40
N LYS A 316 -7.73 0.34 2.33
CA LYS A 316 -6.69 0.33 1.31
C LYS A 316 -7.29 0.76 -0.03
N GLY A 317 -6.40 1.09 -0.99
CA GLY A 317 -6.81 1.46 -2.34
C GLY A 317 -6.59 2.95 -2.67
N TRP A 318 -6.15 3.75 -1.69
CA TRP A 318 -5.79 5.16 -1.92
C TRP A 318 -4.69 5.29 -2.98
N SER A 319 -3.70 4.40 -2.94
CA SER A 319 -2.60 4.36 -3.91
C SER A 319 -3.05 4.23 -5.37
N ALA A 320 -4.20 3.61 -5.63
CA ALA A 320 -4.76 3.57 -6.97
C ALA A 320 -5.20 4.95 -7.45
N ILE A 321 -5.73 5.78 -6.55
CA ILE A 321 -6.17 7.14 -6.85
C ILE A 321 -4.95 8.06 -6.98
N GLU A 322 -3.99 7.96 -6.06
CA GLU A 322 -2.74 8.72 -6.08
C GLU A 322 -1.94 8.48 -7.37
N LEU A 323 -1.79 7.22 -7.78
CA LEU A 323 -1.13 6.87 -9.02
C LEU A 323 -1.90 7.35 -10.25
N ASN A 324 -3.25 7.32 -10.20
CA ASN A 324 -4.05 7.86 -11.28
C ASN A 324 -3.95 9.39 -11.36
N ASN A 325 -3.86 10.09 -10.22
CA ASN A 325 -3.61 11.54 -10.20
C ASN A 325 -2.26 11.86 -10.86
N LEU A 326 -1.19 11.15 -10.46
CA LEU A 326 0.13 11.32 -11.08
C LEU A 326 0.11 11.05 -12.60
N ALA A 327 -0.62 10.02 -13.04
CA ALA A 327 -0.72 9.68 -14.46
C ALA A 327 -1.52 10.71 -15.27
N THR A 328 -2.56 11.33 -14.67
CA THR A 328 -3.51 12.21 -15.39
C THR A 328 -3.21 13.69 -15.18
N LEU A 329 -2.81 14.10 -13.97
CA LEU A 329 -2.55 15.49 -13.61
C LEU A 329 -1.05 15.83 -13.65
N GLY A 330 -0.17 14.82 -13.60
CA GLY A 330 1.28 15.00 -13.45
C GLY A 330 1.74 15.25 -12.00
N TYR A 331 0.80 15.37 -11.06
CA TYR A 331 1.08 15.54 -9.62
C TYR A 331 -0.01 14.88 -8.78
N ASP A 332 0.29 14.68 -7.49
CA ASP A 332 -0.70 14.22 -6.51
C ASP A 332 -0.76 15.11 -5.27
N PHE A 333 -1.99 15.39 -4.82
CA PHE A 333 -2.31 16.20 -3.64
C PHE A 333 -2.75 15.36 -2.45
N MET A 334 -2.96 14.04 -2.61
CA MET A 334 -3.40 13.15 -1.54
C MET A 334 -2.23 12.56 -0.76
N LEU A 335 -1.19 12.09 -1.45
CA LEU A 335 0.00 11.48 -0.85
C LEU A 335 0.71 12.39 0.17
N PRO A 336 0.82 13.73 -0.03
CA PRO A 336 1.35 14.63 1.00
C PRO A 336 0.60 14.53 2.33
N ASN A 337 -0.72 14.34 2.31
CA ASN A 337 -1.51 14.21 3.54
C ASN A 337 -1.21 12.93 4.33
N PHE A 338 -0.82 11.84 3.68
CA PHE A 338 -0.31 10.65 4.36
C PHE A 338 1.02 10.94 5.06
N PHE A 339 1.90 11.71 4.42
CA PHE A 339 3.17 12.09 5.00
C PHE A 339 2.97 12.97 6.25
N TYR A 340 2.13 13.99 6.18
CA TYR A 340 1.83 14.84 7.35
C TYR A 340 1.15 14.07 8.47
N SER A 341 0.23 13.16 8.14
CA SER A 341 -0.38 12.29 9.11
C SER A 341 0.64 11.38 9.81
N ASN A 342 1.61 10.84 9.09
CA ASN A 342 2.68 10.02 9.67
C ASN A 342 3.55 10.84 10.64
N LEU A 343 3.87 12.08 10.29
CA LEU A 343 4.56 13.00 11.17
C LEU A 343 3.71 13.40 12.39
N ALA A 344 2.40 13.57 12.20
CA ALA A 344 1.49 13.86 13.32
C ALA A 344 1.40 12.68 14.29
N VAL A 345 1.36 11.44 13.79
CA VAL A 345 1.44 10.23 14.64
C VAL A 345 2.77 10.19 15.40
N SER A 346 3.90 10.48 14.72
CA SER A 346 5.22 10.60 15.37
C SER A 346 5.21 11.59 16.52
N GLY A 347 4.81 12.84 16.25
CA GLY A 347 4.78 13.91 17.25
C GLY A 347 3.91 13.54 18.45
N ALA A 348 2.71 13.02 18.21
CA ALA A 348 1.77 12.64 19.25
C ALA A 348 2.31 11.51 20.16
N VAL A 349 2.92 10.47 19.56
CA VAL A 349 3.45 9.31 20.29
C VAL A 349 4.73 9.69 21.05
N LEU A 350 5.61 10.50 20.47
CA LEU A 350 6.81 10.98 21.15
C LEU A 350 6.47 11.91 22.35
N ALA A 351 5.47 12.77 22.20
CA ALA A 351 4.96 13.57 23.32
C ALA A 351 4.39 12.70 24.45
N TYR A 352 3.66 11.64 24.11
CA TYR A 352 3.16 10.68 25.09
C TYR A 352 4.32 9.96 25.79
N ALA A 353 5.36 9.55 25.06
CA ALA A 353 6.55 8.93 25.63
C ALA A 353 7.22 9.77 26.72
N LEU A 354 7.18 11.11 26.61
CA LEU A 354 7.72 12.01 27.66
C LEU A 354 6.91 11.98 28.95
N LYS A 355 5.67 11.54 28.91
CA LYS A 355 4.79 11.45 30.09
C LYS A 355 4.93 10.10 30.82
N LEU A 356 5.49 9.08 30.14
CA LEU A 356 5.73 7.76 30.71
C LEU A 356 6.95 7.75 31.64
N LYS A 357 6.90 6.91 32.69
CA LYS A 357 8.07 6.57 33.50
C LYS A 357 9.12 5.82 32.67
N ARG A 358 10.35 5.75 33.17
CA ARG A 358 11.40 4.95 32.51
C ARG A 358 11.00 3.48 32.51
N GLY A 359 11.20 2.77 31.40
CA GLY A 359 10.88 1.36 31.23
C GLY A 359 10.60 0.99 29.77
N GLU A 360 10.17 -0.23 29.54
CA GLU A 360 9.92 -0.79 28.20
C GLU A 360 8.85 -0.01 27.43
N ALA A 361 7.76 0.38 28.08
CA ALA A 361 6.68 1.15 27.45
C ALA A 361 7.18 2.50 26.86
N LYS A 362 8.07 3.19 27.62
CA LYS A 362 8.68 4.44 27.14
C LYS A 362 9.61 4.21 25.96
N SER A 363 10.43 3.17 26.03
CA SER A 363 11.35 2.79 24.94
C SER A 363 10.59 2.40 23.69
N ALA A 364 9.52 1.62 23.82
CA ALA A 364 8.64 1.24 22.71
C ALA A 364 7.97 2.49 22.08
N ALA A 365 7.48 3.43 22.88
CA ALA A 365 6.88 4.65 22.39
C ALA A 365 7.88 5.54 21.64
N ILE A 366 9.13 5.64 22.12
CA ILE A 366 10.17 6.40 21.44
C ILE A 366 10.53 5.73 20.10
N SER A 367 10.83 4.43 20.11
CA SER A 367 11.25 3.73 18.89
C SER A 367 10.16 3.75 17.82
N THR A 368 8.91 3.45 18.17
CA THR A 368 7.80 3.46 17.21
C THR A 368 7.47 4.86 16.72
N GLY A 369 7.55 5.88 17.58
CA GLY A 369 7.38 7.27 17.20
C GLY A 369 8.44 7.78 16.21
N LEU A 370 9.70 7.35 16.37
CA LEU A 370 10.78 7.67 15.42
C LEU A 370 10.58 6.96 14.07
N VAL A 371 10.13 5.71 14.07
CA VAL A 371 9.88 4.94 12.86
C VAL A 371 8.74 5.54 12.03
N CYS A 372 7.78 6.25 12.64
CA CYS A 372 6.74 6.99 11.90
C CYS A 372 7.31 8.06 10.97
N ILE A 373 8.45 8.69 11.32
CA ILE A 373 9.11 9.69 10.46
C ILE A 373 9.56 9.06 9.13
N LEU A 374 9.89 7.77 9.15
CA LEU A 374 10.25 7.01 7.95
C LEU A 374 9.03 6.54 7.13
N GLY A 375 7.80 6.79 7.64
CA GLY A 375 6.55 6.42 6.96
C GLY A 375 5.92 5.11 7.44
N ILE A 376 6.43 4.48 8.51
CA ILE A 376 5.91 3.23 9.06
C ILE A 376 5.19 3.53 10.38
N THR A 377 3.87 3.62 10.35
CA THR A 377 3.06 4.09 11.49
C THR A 377 2.32 2.98 12.22
N GLU A 378 2.17 1.79 11.64
CA GLU A 378 1.41 0.70 12.20
C GLU A 378 1.83 0.32 13.64
N PRO A 379 3.13 0.21 13.97
CA PRO A 379 3.56 -0.12 15.33
C PRO A 379 3.13 0.95 16.35
N ALA A 380 3.23 2.23 15.98
CA ALA A 380 2.84 3.34 16.83
C ALA A 380 1.32 3.44 16.98
N LEU A 381 0.58 3.25 15.88
CA LEU A 381 -0.89 3.30 15.89
C LEU A 381 -1.51 2.16 16.70
N TYR A 382 -1.10 0.92 16.44
CA TYR A 382 -1.70 -0.24 17.11
C TYR A 382 -1.12 -0.47 18.51
N GLY A 383 0.18 -0.20 18.70
CA GLY A 383 0.84 -0.45 19.97
C GLY A 383 0.59 0.63 21.02
N ILE A 384 0.36 1.88 20.60
CA ILE A 384 0.32 3.03 21.52
C ILE A 384 -0.90 3.92 21.27
N ALA A 385 -1.06 4.48 20.07
CA ALA A 385 -2.05 5.53 19.86
C ALA A 385 -3.49 5.03 20.01
N LEU A 386 -3.82 3.85 19.47
CA LEU A 386 -5.16 3.27 19.56
C LEU A 386 -5.52 2.83 20.99
N PRO A 387 -4.66 2.10 21.75
CA PRO A 387 -4.96 1.75 23.13
C PRO A 387 -5.14 2.98 24.03
N GLU A 388 -4.25 3.95 23.89
CA GLU A 388 -4.22 5.15 24.76
C GLU A 388 -5.22 6.23 24.33
N LYS A 389 -5.78 6.17 23.14
CA LYS A 389 -6.81 7.07 22.56
C LYS A 389 -6.39 8.55 22.47
N LYS A 390 -5.77 9.13 23.51
CA LYS A 390 -5.35 10.53 23.54
C LYS A 390 -4.25 10.86 22.52
N PRO A 391 -3.18 10.04 22.39
CA PRO A 391 -2.21 10.24 21.31
C PRO A 391 -2.86 10.10 19.92
N LEU A 392 -3.84 9.19 19.76
CA LEU A 392 -4.58 9.06 18.51
C LEU A 392 -5.36 10.34 18.18
N ALA A 393 -6.12 10.86 19.15
CA ALA A 393 -6.87 12.11 18.97
C ALA A 393 -5.96 13.29 18.66
N ALA A 394 -4.79 13.36 19.31
CA ALA A 394 -3.78 14.38 19.05
C ALA A 394 -3.18 14.27 17.65
N ALA A 395 -2.88 13.04 17.19
CA ALA A 395 -2.38 12.78 15.84
C ALA A 395 -3.42 13.21 14.78
N MET A 396 -4.69 12.86 15.00
CA MET A 396 -5.79 13.26 14.11
C MET A 396 -5.96 14.79 14.06
N ALA A 397 -5.94 15.46 15.21
CA ALA A 397 -6.08 16.91 15.28
C ALA A 397 -4.86 17.65 14.66
N GLY A 398 -3.64 17.22 14.96
CA GLY A 398 -2.42 17.77 14.37
C GLY A 398 -2.34 17.51 12.86
N GLY A 399 -2.74 16.32 12.41
CA GLY A 399 -2.88 16.00 11.01
C GLY A 399 -3.91 16.90 10.31
N ALA A 400 -5.07 17.12 10.93
CA ALA A 400 -6.10 18.02 10.39
C ALA A 400 -5.57 19.47 10.20
N ILE A 401 -4.84 19.99 11.19
CA ILE A 401 -4.21 21.32 11.09
C ILE A 401 -3.23 21.34 9.91
N ALA A 402 -2.36 20.33 9.83
CA ALA A 402 -1.36 20.25 8.77
C ALA A 402 -1.98 20.11 7.38
N GLY A 403 -2.99 19.28 7.24
CA GLY A 403 -3.72 19.09 5.97
C GLY A 403 -4.41 20.38 5.51
N ALA A 404 -5.01 21.12 6.43
CA ALA A 404 -5.59 22.44 6.11
C ALA A 404 -4.54 23.40 5.57
N VAL A 405 -3.40 23.50 6.26
CA VAL A 405 -2.30 24.41 5.86
C VAL A 405 -1.66 23.95 4.55
N ALA A 406 -1.47 22.64 4.36
CA ALA A 406 -0.93 22.09 3.12
C ALA A 406 -1.76 22.52 1.89
N MET A 407 -3.07 22.50 2.03
CA MET A 407 -3.97 22.91 0.95
C MET A 407 -3.95 24.41 0.71
N LEU A 408 -3.80 25.22 1.76
CA LEU A 408 -3.61 26.67 1.62
C LEU A 408 -2.31 27.01 0.88
N LEU A 409 -1.28 26.23 1.08
CA LEU A 409 0.04 26.42 0.48
C LEU A 409 0.20 25.71 -0.87
N GLY A 410 -0.77 24.89 -1.28
CA GLY A 410 -0.78 24.17 -2.55
C GLY A 410 0.28 23.08 -2.67
N VAL A 411 0.67 22.42 -1.57
CA VAL A 411 1.73 21.41 -1.57
C VAL A 411 1.29 20.14 -2.29
N VAL A 412 2.07 19.72 -3.28
CA VAL A 412 1.85 18.51 -4.10
C VAL A 412 3.13 17.69 -4.22
N THR A 413 2.99 16.41 -4.58
CA THR A 413 4.12 15.56 -4.94
C THR A 413 4.11 15.20 -6.42
N TYR A 414 5.29 15.02 -7.02
CA TYR A 414 5.46 14.72 -8.44
C TYR A 414 5.82 13.25 -8.70
N ALA A 415 6.00 12.46 -7.65
CA ALA A 415 6.22 11.03 -7.81
C ALA A 415 5.59 10.26 -6.65
N PHE A 416 5.16 9.02 -6.92
CA PHE A 416 4.69 8.12 -5.89
C PHE A 416 5.88 7.58 -5.08
N SER A 417 5.80 7.70 -3.77
CA SER A 417 6.83 7.26 -2.84
C SER A 417 6.23 6.82 -1.51
N MET A 418 7.03 6.22 -0.65
CA MET A 418 6.59 5.95 0.72
C MET A 418 6.47 7.28 1.48
N PRO A 419 5.31 7.60 2.10
CA PRO A 419 5.05 8.91 2.70
C PRO A 419 5.84 9.09 4.02
N GLY A 420 7.11 9.46 3.91
CA GLY A 420 8.05 9.65 5.00
C GLY A 420 9.21 10.57 4.59
N ILE A 421 10.15 10.82 5.51
CA ILE A 421 11.25 11.76 5.29
C ILE A 421 12.12 11.38 4.07
N THR A 422 12.17 10.11 3.71
CA THR A 422 12.91 9.61 2.54
C THR A 422 12.31 10.06 1.22
N SER A 423 11.05 10.51 1.21
CA SER A 423 10.36 10.97 0.00
C SER A 423 10.42 12.47 -0.25
N ILE A 424 11.10 13.24 0.61
CA ILE A 424 11.16 14.71 0.53
C ILE A 424 11.58 15.20 -0.86
N ALA A 425 12.50 14.49 -1.51
CA ALA A 425 13.00 14.87 -2.82
C ALA A 425 11.93 14.82 -3.94
N THR A 426 10.85 14.03 -3.78
CA THR A 426 9.76 13.96 -4.77
C THR A 426 8.86 15.22 -4.79
N TYR A 427 9.11 16.17 -3.90
CA TYR A 427 8.40 17.44 -3.83
C TYR A 427 9.19 18.61 -4.44
N MET A 428 10.41 18.36 -4.93
CA MET A 428 11.25 19.36 -5.58
C MET A 428 10.81 19.53 -7.04
N ASP A 429 10.46 20.75 -7.41
CA ASP A 429 10.00 21.12 -8.76
C ASP A 429 10.63 22.43 -9.26
N GLY A 430 11.62 22.93 -8.55
CA GLY A 430 12.25 24.24 -8.81
C GLY A 430 11.41 25.44 -8.34
N THR A 431 10.24 25.21 -7.74
CA THR A 431 9.38 26.23 -7.14
C THR A 431 9.53 26.27 -5.61
N ASN A 432 8.64 27.00 -4.94
CA ASN A 432 8.56 27.05 -3.48
C ASN A 432 7.88 25.81 -2.86
N ASN A 433 7.41 24.84 -3.64
CA ASN A 433 6.69 23.65 -3.17
C ASN A 433 7.46 22.90 -2.08
N PHE A 434 8.76 22.72 -2.28
CA PHE A 434 9.63 22.07 -1.28
C PHE A 434 9.72 22.86 0.05
N LEU A 435 9.83 24.18 0.00
CA LEU A 435 9.85 25.00 1.22
C LEU A 435 8.51 24.95 1.96
N MET A 436 7.39 24.98 1.22
CA MET A 436 6.06 24.85 1.80
C MET A 436 5.86 23.47 2.44
N LEU A 437 6.37 22.39 1.81
CA LEU A 437 6.40 21.07 2.43
C LEU A 437 7.07 21.10 3.80
N LEU A 438 8.29 21.69 3.91
CA LEU A 438 9.03 21.76 5.18
C LEU A 438 8.24 22.50 6.26
N VAL A 439 7.57 23.58 5.90
CA VAL A 439 6.70 24.34 6.83
C VAL A 439 5.58 23.45 7.34
N VAL A 440 4.89 22.75 6.46
CA VAL A 440 3.77 21.87 6.85
C VAL A 440 4.24 20.67 7.66
N MET A 441 5.41 20.11 7.36
CA MET A 441 6.01 19.03 8.15
C MET A 441 6.23 19.45 9.61
N VAL A 442 6.79 20.65 9.82
CA VAL A 442 6.98 21.21 11.18
C VAL A 442 5.63 21.42 11.86
N ILE A 443 4.65 21.98 11.16
CA ILE A 443 3.30 22.19 11.70
C ILE A 443 2.67 20.87 12.10
N ALA A 444 2.73 19.81 11.27
CA ALA A 444 2.18 18.50 11.55
C ALA A 444 2.76 17.90 12.84
N TRP A 445 4.08 17.90 12.93
CA TRP A 445 4.78 17.31 14.06
C TRP A 445 4.58 18.11 15.34
N VAL A 446 4.77 19.43 15.31
CA VAL A 446 4.68 20.31 16.49
C VAL A 446 3.26 20.39 17.01
N SER A 447 2.25 20.60 16.15
CA SER A 447 0.84 20.68 16.59
C SER A 447 0.39 19.40 17.27
N SER A 448 0.65 18.25 16.68
CA SER A 448 0.30 16.96 17.26
C SER A 448 1.06 16.67 18.56
N PHE A 449 2.35 17.05 18.63
CA PHE A 449 3.16 16.93 19.83
C PHE A 449 2.59 17.78 20.96
N VAL A 450 2.31 19.06 20.72
CA VAL A 450 1.76 19.97 21.73
C VAL A 450 0.41 19.50 22.22
N ILE A 451 -0.49 19.14 21.29
CA ILE A 451 -1.84 18.63 21.66
C ILE A 451 -1.72 17.36 22.51
N SER A 452 -0.89 16.40 22.11
CA SER A 452 -0.67 15.16 22.86
C SER A 452 -0.05 15.44 24.24
N PHE A 453 0.93 16.34 24.31
CA PHE A 453 1.58 16.70 25.55
C PHE A 453 0.60 17.33 26.56
N LEU A 454 -0.35 18.14 26.10
CA LEU A 454 -1.38 18.78 26.93
C LEU A 454 -2.48 17.78 27.35
N LEU A 455 -2.89 16.87 26.46
CA LEU A 455 -3.94 15.89 26.74
C LEU A 455 -3.50 14.79 27.71
N ASN A 456 -2.21 14.43 27.70
CA ASN A 456 -1.69 13.35 28.53
C ASN A 456 -1.14 13.89 29.86
N LYS A 457 -1.62 13.32 30.98
CA LYS A 457 -1.06 13.61 32.31
C LYS A 457 0.23 12.81 32.49
N LYS A 458 1.15 13.36 33.29
CA LYS A 458 2.35 12.64 33.70
C LYS A 458 1.93 11.44 34.57
N GLU A 459 2.45 10.25 34.27
CA GLU A 459 2.29 9.12 35.20
C GLU A 459 3.00 9.49 36.53
N GLN A 460 2.26 9.39 37.62
CA GLN A 460 2.76 9.64 38.97
C GLN A 460 3.71 8.52 39.43
#